data_8a5d9da4b3757632536d99d569654d9a
#
_entry.id   8a5d9da4b3757632536d99d569654d9a
#
_cell.length_a   1.000
_cell.length_b   1.000
_cell.length_c   1.000
_cell.angle_alpha   90.00
_cell.angle_beta   90.00
_cell.angle_gamma   90.00
#
_symmetry.space_group_name_H-M   'P 1'
#
loop_
_entity.id
_entity.type
_entity.pdbx_description
1 polymer ?
#
loop_
_entity_poly.entity_id
_entity_poly.type
_entity_poly.pdbx_seq_one_letter_code
_entity_poly.pdbx_strand_id
1 'polypeptide(L)'
;MRRRIPSIEALVAFEAAARHLSFTRAADALSLTQSAVCKQIASLEDQLGVPLFNRIKKRISLTEAGAIYAKRVAEDLDRLERHTISLMSHRGERNVLELAVIPTFGSRWLIPRLAQFHAANPGITVNLTTRSDPFVFTETAFDAAIHFGSPAWPGAISHPLFGEEMVPVCSPALLRDQPCKEPRELARLPLLHQVNRHAAWQRWFEAAGVKDVDAMSGPRFDLFSMLVEAACAGLGAALVPRFLALSELESGQLIIPFDLPLRSEMGYHLVYPDPPSANPALRRFTDWLLAEAAAYRGDPKPVSERAA
;
A
#
# COMPACT_ATOMS: atom_id res chain seq x y z
N MET A 1 -3.86 -10.09 36.12
CA MET A 1 -4.75 -10.99 35.34
C MET A 1 -3.90 -11.86 34.43
N ARG A 2 -3.96 -13.19 34.51
CA ARG A 2 -3.12 -14.08 33.65
C ARG A 2 -3.72 -14.10 32.25
N ARG A 3 -2.94 -13.72 31.24
CA ARG A 3 -3.41 -13.74 29.84
C ARG A 3 -3.70 -15.18 29.40
N ARG A 4 -4.80 -15.41 28.68
CA ARG A 4 -5.14 -16.72 28.09
C ARG A 4 -4.54 -16.83 26.69
N ILE A 5 -3.22 -16.76 26.61
CA ILE A 5 -2.48 -16.87 25.32
C ILE A 5 -1.86 -18.27 25.28
N PRO A 6 -2.03 -19.03 24.18
CA PRO A 6 -1.31 -20.28 23.95
C PRO A 6 0.21 -20.07 23.89
N SER A 7 0.99 -21.14 23.99
CA SER A 7 2.44 -21.02 23.82
C SER A 7 2.81 -20.65 22.40
N ILE A 8 3.89 -19.88 22.24
CA ILE A 8 4.39 -19.47 20.90
C ILE A 8 4.70 -20.70 20.05
N GLU A 9 5.28 -21.74 20.64
CA GLU A 9 5.61 -23.00 19.95
C GLU A 9 4.36 -23.67 19.39
N ALA A 10 3.25 -23.66 20.16
CA ALA A 10 1.98 -24.24 19.69
C ALA A 10 1.36 -23.41 18.55
N LEU A 11 1.46 -22.07 18.61
CA LEU A 11 0.98 -21.19 17.55
C LEU A 11 1.82 -21.33 16.27
N VAL A 12 3.14 -21.41 16.38
CA VAL A 12 4.06 -21.63 15.25
C VAL A 12 3.84 -23.00 14.60
N ALA A 13 3.67 -24.06 15.43
CA ALA A 13 3.36 -25.39 14.92
C ALA A 13 2.01 -25.45 14.21
N PHE A 14 1.01 -24.74 14.74
CA PHE A 14 -0.32 -24.65 14.13
C PHE A 14 -0.27 -23.88 12.80
N GLU A 15 0.37 -22.73 12.74
CA GLU A 15 0.53 -21.92 11.51
C GLU A 15 1.21 -22.74 10.42
N ALA A 16 2.35 -23.38 10.72
CA ALA A 16 3.06 -24.22 9.76
C ALA A 16 2.21 -25.39 9.26
N ALA A 17 1.44 -26.05 10.16
CA ALA A 17 0.56 -27.13 9.78
C ALA A 17 -0.64 -26.65 8.93
N ALA A 18 -1.16 -25.47 9.20
CA ALA A 18 -2.22 -24.82 8.44
C ALA A 18 -1.74 -24.45 7.02
N ARG A 19 -0.56 -23.88 6.89
CA ARG A 19 0.05 -23.48 5.62
C ARG A 19 0.37 -24.68 4.72
N HIS A 20 0.93 -25.75 5.31
CA HIS A 20 1.33 -26.93 4.55
C HIS A 20 0.23 -27.98 4.37
N LEU A 21 -0.87 -27.91 5.13
CA LEU A 21 -1.90 -28.93 5.25
C LEU A 21 -1.31 -30.33 5.46
N SER A 22 -0.21 -30.41 6.25
CA SER A 22 0.55 -31.63 6.51
C SER A 22 1.40 -31.48 7.77
N PHE A 23 1.20 -32.36 8.76
CA PHE A 23 2.01 -32.34 9.97
C PHE A 23 3.47 -32.74 9.72
N THR A 24 3.71 -33.61 8.71
CA THR A 24 5.08 -33.99 8.33
C THR A 24 5.82 -32.81 7.70
N ARG A 25 5.22 -32.13 6.72
CA ARG A 25 5.84 -30.94 6.10
C ARG A 25 6.02 -29.78 7.10
N ALA A 26 5.09 -29.60 8.01
CA ALA A 26 5.24 -28.63 9.09
C ALA A 26 6.42 -28.99 10.01
N ALA A 27 6.59 -30.25 10.34
CA ALA A 27 7.71 -30.72 11.15
C ALA A 27 9.05 -30.49 10.44
N ASP A 28 9.14 -30.82 9.14
CA ASP A 28 10.31 -30.55 8.31
C ASP A 28 10.64 -29.06 8.27
N ALA A 29 9.63 -28.20 8.03
CA ALA A 29 9.80 -26.74 7.96
C ALA A 29 10.28 -26.13 9.31
N LEU A 30 9.88 -26.74 10.42
CA LEU A 30 10.24 -26.26 11.77
C LEU A 30 11.47 -26.98 12.36
N SER A 31 12.08 -27.91 11.64
CA SER A 31 13.15 -28.78 12.15
C SER A 31 12.74 -29.53 13.42
N LEU A 32 11.48 -30.00 13.45
CA LEU A 32 10.90 -30.77 14.56
C LEU A 32 10.53 -32.16 14.11
N THR A 33 10.20 -33.04 15.07
CA THR A 33 9.57 -34.33 14.76
C THR A 33 8.06 -34.15 14.52
N GLN A 34 7.46 -34.98 13.67
CA GLN A 34 6.02 -34.98 13.44
C GLN A 34 5.23 -35.17 14.74
N SER A 35 5.74 -36.02 15.66
CA SER A 35 5.11 -36.24 16.97
C SER A 35 5.11 -34.98 17.85
N ALA A 36 6.18 -34.18 17.78
CA ALA A 36 6.24 -32.89 18.51
C ALA A 36 5.19 -31.92 17.98
N VAL A 37 5.09 -31.76 16.66
CA VAL A 37 4.08 -30.92 16.02
C VAL A 37 2.66 -31.38 16.39
N CYS A 38 2.38 -32.68 16.30
CA CYS A 38 1.08 -33.23 16.69
C CYS A 38 0.75 -32.97 18.16
N LYS A 39 1.74 -33.06 19.07
CA LYS A 39 1.56 -32.77 20.50
C LYS A 39 1.25 -31.29 20.75
N GLN A 40 1.97 -30.38 20.09
CA GLN A 40 1.73 -28.94 20.19
C GLN A 40 0.32 -28.56 19.72
N ILE A 41 -0.12 -29.12 18.57
CA ILE A 41 -1.45 -28.87 18.03
C ILE A 41 -2.53 -29.45 18.92
N ALA A 42 -2.37 -30.67 19.43
CA ALA A 42 -3.34 -31.27 20.36
C ALA A 42 -3.48 -30.43 21.63
N SER A 43 -2.36 -29.97 22.21
CA SER A 43 -2.36 -29.09 23.38
C SER A 43 -3.05 -27.75 23.09
N LEU A 44 -2.90 -27.21 21.87
CA LEU A 44 -3.58 -25.98 21.43
C LEU A 44 -5.10 -26.20 21.33
N GLU A 45 -5.52 -27.28 20.65
CA GLU A 45 -6.93 -27.65 20.52
C GLU A 45 -7.59 -27.87 21.89
N ASP A 46 -6.90 -28.56 22.80
CA ASP A 46 -7.38 -28.79 24.20
C ASP A 46 -7.53 -27.48 24.97
N GLN A 47 -6.53 -26.57 24.84
CA GLN A 47 -6.56 -25.26 25.51
C GLN A 47 -7.70 -24.37 25.00
N LEU A 48 -7.97 -24.42 23.69
CA LEU A 48 -9.02 -23.65 23.06
C LEU A 48 -10.41 -24.29 23.19
N GLY A 49 -10.48 -25.57 23.44
CA GLY A 49 -11.73 -26.37 23.51
C GLY A 49 -12.39 -26.53 22.14
N VAL A 50 -11.66 -26.29 21.04
CA VAL A 50 -12.20 -26.34 19.68
C VAL A 50 -11.20 -27.05 18.76
N PRO A 51 -11.65 -28.04 17.94
CA PRO A 51 -10.80 -28.67 16.95
C PRO A 51 -10.47 -27.68 15.82
N LEU A 52 -9.19 -27.58 15.47
CA LEU A 52 -8.70 -26.72 14.41
C LEU A 52 -8.48 -27.49 13.10
N PHE A 53 -8.26 -28.81 13.18
CA PHE A 53 -8.08 -29.69 12.03
C PHE A 53 -9.10 -30.82 11.98
N ASN A 54 -9.58 -31.10 10.78
CA ASN A 54 -10.25 -32.36 10.43
C ASN A 54 -9.18 -33.39 10.03
N ARG A 55 -9.24 -34.60 10.59
CA ARG A 55 -8.32 -35.70 10.32
C ARG A 55 -9.07 -36.81 9.59
N ILE A 56 -8.96 -36.88 8.26
CA ILE A 56 -9.62 -37.90 7.43
C ILE A 56 -8.58 -38.71 6.68
N LYS A 57 -8.47 -40.02 6.97
CA LYS A 57 -7.64 -40.99 6.21
C LYS A 57 -6.26 -40.44 5.78
N LYS A 58 -5.40 -40.07 6.69
CA LYS A 58 -4.03 -39.53 6.43
C LYS A 58 -3.96 -38.14 5.77
N ARG A 59 -5.10 -37.46 5.58
CA ARG A 59 -5.14 -36.05 5.14
C ARG A 59 -5.66 -35.19 6.26
N ILE A 60 -5.11 -33.99 6.35
CA ILE A 60 -5.62 -32.95 7.25
C ILE A 60 -6.19 -31.80 6.44
N SER A 61 -7.28 -31.23 6.92
CA SER A 61 -7.84 -29.98 6.43
C SER A 61 -8.22 -29.13 7.63
N LEU A 62 -8.26 -27.84 7.45
CA LEU A 62 -8.71 -26.92 8.53
C LEU A 62 -10.23 -27.09 8.75
N THR A 63 -10.66 -26.95 9.98
CA THR A 63 -12.05 -26.65 10.32
C THR A 63 -12.34 -25.19 9.94
N GLU A 64 -13.60 -24.78 9.95
CA GLU A 64 -13.95 -23.35 9.78
C GLU A 64 -13.29 -22.48 10.85
N ALA A 65 -13.35 -22.89 12.12
CA ALA A 65 -12.66 -22.20 13.21
C ALA A 65 -11.14 -22.18 13.00
N GLY A 66 -10.56 -23.32 12.54
CA GLY A 66 -9.15 -23.43 12.22
C GLY A 66 -8.71 -22.47 11.10
N ALA A 67 -9.51 -22.32 10.04
CA ALA A 67 -9.19 -21.41 8.92
C ALA A 67 -9.21 -19.95 9.37
N ILE A 68 -10.22 -19.53 10.13
CA ILE A 68 -10.31 -18.18 10.68
C ILE A 68 -9.14 -17.90 11.64
N TYR A 69 -8.84 -18.85 12.52
CA TYR A 69 -7.76 -18.69 13.49
C TYR A 69 -6.38 -18.71 12.87
N ALA A 70 -6.14 -19.56 11.86
CA ALA A 70 -4.87 -19.63 11.13
C ALA A 70 -4.49 -18.29 10.49
N LYS A 71 -5.44 -17.61 9.85
CA LYS A 71 -5.21 -16.29 9.27
C LYS A 71 -4.76 -15.27 10.32
N ARG A 72 -5.44 -15.22 11.46
CA ARG A 72 -5.12 -14.27 12.55
C ARG A 72 -3.77 -14.58 13.20
N VAL A 73 -3.52 -15.87 13.47
CA VAL A 73 -2.25 -16.31 14.07
C VAL A 73 -1.07 -15.99 13.15
N ALA A 74 -1.19 -16.22 11.83
CA ALA A 74 -0.15 -15.87 10.89
C ALA A 74 0.14 -14.35 10.91
N GLU A 75 -0.89 -13.51 10.86
CA GLU A 75 -0.75 -12.04 10.94
C GLU A 75 -0.06 -11.59 12.25
N ASP A 76 -0.39 -12.21 13.38
CA ASP A 76 0.19 -11.89 14.70
C ASP A 76 1.64 -12.37 14.84
N LEU A 77 1.97 -13.56 14.33
CA LEU A 77 3.34 -14.09 14.31
C LEU A 77 4.24 -13.23 13.40
N ASP A 78 3.78 -12.89 12.20
CA ASP A 78 4.50 -11.99 11.29
C ASP A 78 4.74 -10.61 11.93
N ARG A 79 3.78 -10.12 12.70
CA ARG A 79 3.91 -8.85 13.44
C ARG A 79 4.99 -8.97 14.53
N LEU A 80 4.94 -10.05 15.30
CA LEU A 80 5.92 -10.30 16.36
C LEU A 80 7.35 -10.44 15.80
N GLU A 81 7.49 -11.16 14.68
CA GLU A 81 8.76 -11.32 13.98
C GLU A 81 9.32 -9.97 13.51
N ARG A 82 8.49 -9.14 12.85
CA ARG A 82 8.89 -7.79 12.43
C ARG A 82 9.36 -6.92 13.60
N HIS A 83 8.63 -6.94 14.74
CA HIS A 83 9.04 -6.20 15.93
C HIS A 83 10.37 -6.70 16.49
N THR A 84 10.61 -8.02 16.48
CA THR A 84 11.86 -8.63 16.95
C THR A 84 13.01 -8.24 16.02
N ILE A 85 12.82 -8.36 14.70
CA ILE A 85 13.84 -7.98 13.70
C ILE A 85 14.14 -6.48 13.81
N SER A 86 13.13 -5.64 13.94
CA SER A 86 13.29 -4.18 14.11
C SER A 86 14.15 -3.88 15.36
N LEU A 87 13.85 -4.51 16.49
CA LEU A 87 14.62 -4.33 17.72
C LEU A 87 16.08 -4.80 17.57
N MET A 88 16.29 -5.96 16.93
CA MET A 88 17.62 -6.53 16.69
C MET A 88 18.47 -5.67 15.73
N SER A 89 17.84 -5.16 14.67
CA SER A 89 18.50 -4.36 13.63
C SER A 89 18.95 -2.99 14.14
N HIS A 90 18.23 -2.41 15.07
CA HIS A 90 18.43 -1.02 15.50
C HIS A 90 18.97 -0.88 16.93
N ARG A 91 19.37 -1.97 17.60
CA ARG A 91 19.92 -1.99 18.96
C ARG A 91 19.17 -1.11 19.97
N GLY A 92 17.85 -0.97 19.79
CA GLY A 92 17.01 -0.13 20.63
C GLY A 92 17.02 1.37 20.30
N GLU A 93 17.65 1.81 19.22
CA GLU A 93 17.59 3.21 18.77
C GLU A 93 16.18 3.53 18.22
N ARG A 94 15.59 4.65 18.70
CA ARG A 94 14.26 5.13 18.29
C ARG A 94 14.28 5.88 16.95
N ASN A 95 15.16 5.51 16.04
CA ASN A 95 15.36 6.23 14.78
C ASN A 95 14.79 5.49 13.55
N VAL A 96 13.90 4.53 13.78
CA VAL A 96 13.20 3.81 12.71
C VAL A 96 11.79 4.32 12.60
N LEU A 97 11.37 4.64 11.40
CA LEU A 97 10.01 5.05 11.06
C LEU A 97 9.35 3.93 10.25
N GLU A 98 8.28 3.37 10.78
CA GLU A 98 7.43 2.40 10.07
C GLU A 98 6.30 3.14 9.37
N LEU A 99 6.36 3.25 8.05
CA LEU A 99 5.41 4.01 7.24
C LEU A 99 4.56 3.09 6.36
N ALA A 100 3.24 3.17 6.52
CA ALA A 100 2.30 2.62 5.55
C ALA A 100 2.15 3.59 4.38
N VAL A 101 2.18 3.10 3.14
CA VAL A 101 2.06 3.96 1.97
C VAL A 101 1.27 3.28 0.85
N ILE A 102 0.47 4.03 0.13
CA ILE A 102 -0.18 3.50 -1.08
C ILE A 102 0.87 3.21 -2.16
N PRO A 103 0.77 2.06 -2.87
CA PRO A 103 1.86 1.48 -3.64
C PRO A 103 2.53 2.43 -4.65
N THR A 104 1.74 3.01 -5.56
CA THR A 104 2.30 3.82 -6.65
C THR A 104 2.83 5.17 -6.16
N PHE A 105 2.21 5.78 -5.14
CA PHE A 105 2.75 6.98 -4.50
C PHE A 105 4.12 6.69 -3.87
N GLY A 106 4.22 5.59 -3.13
CA GLY A 106 5.47 5.16 -2.51
C GLY A 106 6.59 5.02 -3.53
N SER A 107 6.36 4.24 -4.60
CA SER A 107 7.38 3.93 -5.59
C SER A 107 7.75 5.13 -6.50
N ARG A 108 6.78 5.93 -6.93
CA ARG A 108 6.99 6.95 -7.95
C ARG A 108 7.19 8.37 -7.41
N TRP A 109 6.67 8.67 -6.22
CA TRP A 109 6.80 10.01 -5.66
C TRP A 109 7.70 10.05 -4.43
N LEU A 110 7.51 9.14 -3.46
CA LEU A 110 8.21 9.19 -2.19
C LEU A 110 9.65 8.67 -2.30
N ILE A 111 9.85 7.45 -2.81
CA ILE A 111 11.18 6.81 -2.86
C ILE A 111 12.22 7.67 -3.59
N PRO A 112 11.95 8.29 -4.75
CA PRO A 112 12.93 9.14 -5.43
C PRO A 112 13.41 10.32 -4.57
N ARG A 113 12.59 10.78 -3.62
CA ARG A 113 12.88 11.90 -2.72
C ARG A 113 13.55 11.49 -1.41
N LEU A 114 13.38 10.22 -1.00
CA LEU A 114 13.95 9.71 0.26
C LEU A 114 15.49 9.79 0.31
N ALA A 115 16.18 9.78 -0.82
CA ALA A 115 17.63 9.94 -0.86
C ALA A 115 18.07 11.27 -0.21
N GLN A 116 17.34 12.36 -0.47
CA GLN A 116 17.61 13.67 0.14
C GLN A 116 17.29 13.68 1.64
N PHE A 117 16.19 13.03 2.03
CA PHE A 117 15.84 12.89 3.44
C PHE A 117 16.94 12.15 4.22
N HIS A 118 17.42 11.02 3.70
CA HIS A 118 18.49 10.23 4.35
C HIS A 118 19.80 11.00 4.42
N ALA A 119 20.18 11.75 3.38
CA ALA A 119 21.38 12.59 3.38
C ALA A 119 21.31 13.69 4.47
N ALA A 120 20.13 14.27 4.68
CA ALA A 120 19.89 15.31 5.69
C ALA A 120 19.70 14.74 7.13
N ASN A 121 19.36 13.46 7.25
CA ASN A 121 19.04 12.80 8.51
C ASN A 121 19.81 11.47 8.65
N PRO A 122 21.16 11.50 8.75
CA PRO A 122 21.94 10.27 8.91
C PRO A 122 21.51 9.55 10.19
N GLY A 123 21.31 8.24 10.10
CA GLY A 123 20.88 7.39 11.21
C GLY A 123 19.36 7.22 11.36
N ILE A 124 18.52 7.90 10.54
CA ILE A 124 17.08 7.59 10.45
C ILE A 124 16.87 6.54 9.37
N THR A 125 16.18 5.46 9.73
CA THR A 125 15.73 4.44 8.77
C THR A 125 14.22 4.60 8.55
N VAL A 126 13.78 4.62 7.28
CA VAL A 126 12.36 4.64 6.90
C VAL A 126 12.02 3.31 6.25
N ASN A 127 11.19 2.53 6.92
CA ASN A 127 10.64 1.30 6.39
C ASN A 127 9.30 1.60 5.72
N LEU A 128 9.10 1.12 4.49
CA LEU A 128 7.89 1.31 3.73
C LEU A 128 7.13 0.00 3.60
N THR A 129 5.88 -0.01 4.02
CA THR A 129 4.96 -1.14 3.78
C THR A 129 3.77 -0.65 2.96
N THR A 130 3.46 -1.33 1.87
CA THR A 130 2.32 -0.94 1.02
C THR A 130 1.02 -1.31 1.70
N ARG A 131 0.11 -0.33 1.81
CA ARG A 131 -1.23 -0.52 2.34
C ARG A 131 -2.20 0.46 1.69
N SER A 132 -3.30 -0.05 1.14
CA SER A 132 -4.34 0.75 0.48
C SER A 132 -5.57 0.93 1.36
N ASP A 133 -5.87 -0.06 2.21
CA ASP A 133 -7.05 -0.03 3.06
C ASP A 133 -6.80 0.75 4.36
N PRO A 134 -7.80 1.51 4.85
CA PRO A 134 -7.75 2.14 6.15
C PRO A 134 -7.54 1.11 7.28
N PHE A 135 -6.87 1.54 8.34
CA PHE A 135 -6.59 0.72 9.52
C PHE A 135 -6.61 1.56 10.79
N VAL A 136 -6.63 0.89 11.93
CA VAL A 136 -6.53 1.52 13.24
C VAL A 136 -5.07 1.46 13.69
N PHE A 137 -4.45 2.61 13.98
CA PHE A 137 -3.03 2.67 14.34
C PHE A 137 -2.69 1.83 15.58
N THR A 138 -3.57 1.76 16.58
CA THR A 138 -3.36 0.95 17.79
C THR A 138 -3.29 -0.56 17.52
N GLU A 139 -3.76 -1.00 16.37
CA GLU A 139 -3.74 -2.41 15.94
C GLU A 139 -2.57 -2.72 15.00
N THR A 140 -1.71 -1.74 14.73
CA THR A 140 -0.58 -1.87 13.80
C THR A 140 0.71 -1.38 14.43
N ALA A 141 1.83 -1.64 13.75
CA ALA A 141 3.15 -1.12 14.14
C ALA A 141 3.55 0.15 13.38
N PHE A 142 2.63 0.74 12.61
CA PHE A 142 2.96 1.92 11.82
C PHE A 142 2.99 3.18 12.68
N ASP A 143 4.04 3.99 12.51
CA ASP A 143 4.14 5.32 13.08
C ASP A 143 3.30 6.35 12.32
N ALA A 144 3.18 6.17 11.00
CA ALA A 144 2.40 7.04 10.13
C ALA A 144 1.91 6.29 8.87
N ALA A 145 1.00 6.93 8.14
CA ALA A 145 0.56 6.45 6.84
C ALA A 145 0.42 7.59 5.82
N ILE A 146 0.65 7.26 4.55
CA ILE A 146 0.29 8.13 3.42
C ILE A 146 -0.85 7.46 2.68
N HIS A 147 -1.98 8.15 2.62
CA HIS A 147 -3.17 7.64 1.94
C HIS A 147 -3.77 8.67 0.98
N PHE A 148 -4.64 8.20 0.11
CA PHE A 148 -5.49 9.02 -0.74
C PHE A 148 -6.93 8.93 -0.27
N GLY A 149 -7.59 10.08 -0.06
CA GLY A 149 -8.98 10.08 0.39
C GLY A 149 -9.38 11.39 1.07
N SER A 150 -10.37 11.26 1.94
CA SER A 150 -10.79 12.33 2.85
C SER A 150 -9.71 12.59 3.91
N PRO A 151 -9.55 13.82 4.39
CA PRO A 151 -8.65 14.12 5.51
C PRO A 151 -9.05 13.46 6.83
N ALA A 152 -10.29 12.98 6.93
CA ALA A 152 -10.80 12.38 8.16
C ALA A 152 -10.27 10.95 8.35
N TRP A 153 -9.44 10.76 9.38
CA TRP A 153 -8.98 9.45 9.84
C TRP A 153 -9.19 9.35 11.35
N PRO A 154 -10.07 8.47 11.83
CA PRO A 154 -10.41 8.41 13.25
C PRO A 154 -9.18 8.17 14.15
N GLY A 155 -9.02 8.99 15.18
CA GLY A 155 -7.91 8.89 16.14
C GLY A 155 -6.53 9.23 15.58
N ALA A 156 -6.48 10.02 14.50
CA ALA A 156 -5.22 10.44 13.88
C ALA A 156 -5.22 11.93 13.53
N ILE A 157 -4.04 12.51 13.53
CA ILE A 157 -3.75 13.84 12.97
C ILE A 157 -3.50 13.66 11.47
N SER A 158 -4.14 14.48 10.66
CA SER A 158 -4.03 14.44 9.20
C SER A 158 -3.44 15.74 8.66
N HIS A 159 -2.41 15.61 7.82
CA HIS A 159 -1.78 16.73 7.12
C HIS A 159 -2.00 16.56 5.61
N PRO A 160 -2.62 17.54 4.93
CA PRO A 160 -2.77 17.48 3.48
C PRO A 160 -1.40 17.65 2.80
N LEU A 161 -1.12 16.79 1.83
CA LEU A 161 0.06 16.89 0.98
C LEU A 161 -0.28 17.67 -0.30
N PHE A 162 -1.12 17.11 -1.14
CA PHE A 162 -1.61 17.75 -2.37
C PHE A 162 -2.86 17.04 -2.91
N GLY A 163 -3.58 17.73 -3.79
CA GLY A 163 -4.74 17.18 -4.50
C GLY A 163 -4.37 16.22 -5.62
N GLU A 164 -5.38 15.65 -6.26
CA GLU A 164 -5.19 14.76 -7.41
C GLU A 164 -5.72 15.41 -8.69
N GLU A 165 -4.89 15.42 -9.73
CA GLU A 165 -5.25 15.77 -11.09
C GLU A 165 -5.00 14.57 -12.00
N MET A 166 -6.06 13.94 -12.48
CA MET A 166 -5.96 12.82 -13.40
C MET A 166 -5.97 13.32 -14.84
N VAL A 167 -5.03 12.86 -15.65
CA VAL A 167 -4.90 13.20 -17.07
C VAL A 167 -4.91 11.92 -17.91
N PRO A 168 -5.48 11.96 -19.13
CA PRO A 168 -5.31 10.88 -20.09
C PRO A 168 -3.86 10.84 -20.58
N VAL A 169 -3.29 9.63 -20.65
CA VAL A 169 -1.95 9.40 -21.18
C VAL A 169 -1.97 8.21 -22.13
N CYS A 170 -1.16 8.26 -23.16
CA CYS A 170 -0.94 7.12 -24.06
C CYS A 170 0.44 7.22 -24.72
N SER A 171 0.90 6.12 -25.33
CA SER A 171 2.14 6.19 -26.11
C SER A 171 1.96 7.03 -27.38
N PRO A 172 2.99 7.77 -27.82
CA PRO A 172 2.94 8.50 -29.09
C PRO A 172 2.66 7.61 -30.30
N ALA A 173 3.11 6.36 -30.25
CA ALA A 173 2.89 5.38 -31.34
C ALA A 173 1.40 5.11 -31.53
N LEU A 174 0.65 4.94 -30.44
CA LEU A 174 -0.78 4.66 -30.50
C LEU A 174 -1.56 5.76 -31.24
N LEU A 175 -1.19 7.04 -31.02
CA LEU A 175 -1.84 8.17 -31.71
C LEU A 175 -1.36 8.38 -33.13
N ARG A 176 -0.17 7.88 -33.51
CA ARG A 176 0.25 7.85 -34.94
C ARG A 176 -0.61 6.89 -35.73
N ASP A 177 -0.93 5.74 -35.14
CA ASP A 177 -1.73 4.71 -35.79
C ASP A 177 -3.23 5.03 -35.77
N GLN A 178 -3.69 5.68 -34.69
CA GLN A 178 -5.08 6.09 -34.50
C GLN A 178 -5.14 7.54 -34.00
N PRO A 179 -5.01 8.55 -34.90
CA PRO A 179 -5.02 9.95 -34.53
C PRO A 179 -6.34 10.36 -33.87
N CYS A 180 -6.25 11.07 -32.74
CA CYS A 180 -7.35 11.65 -32.01
C CYS A 180 -7.28 13.18 -32.05
N LYS A 181 -8.27 13.83 -32.64
CA LYS A 181 -8.37 15.29 -32.76
C LYS A 181 -9.27 15.91 -31.70
N GLU A 182 -10.19 15.15 -31.16
CA GLU A 182 -11.14 15.56 -30.12
C GLU A 182 -11.24 14.49 -29.02
N PRO A 183 -11.65 14.88 -27.79
CA PRO A 183 -11.73 13.95 -26.63
C PRO A 183 -12.59 12.72 -26.89
N ARG A 184 -13.68 12.83 -27.66
CA ARG A 184 -14.57 11.71 -28.00
C ARG A 184 -13.82 10.57 -28.71
N GLU A 185 -12.79 10.87 -29.48
CA GLU A 185 -12.08 9.89 -30.27
C GLU A 185 -11.20 8.96 -29.41
N LEU A 186 -10.84 9.37 -28.17
CA LEU A 186 -10.19 8.47 -27.23
C LEU A 186 -11.02 7.22 -26.90
N ALA A 187 -12.34 7.30 -26.99
CA ALA A 187 -13.21 6.14 -26.78
C ALA A 187 -13.08 5.06 -27.86
N ARG A 188 -12.38 5.34 -28.98
CA ARG A 188 -12.05 4.32 -30.00
C ARG A 188 -10.85 3.49 -29.63
N LEU A 189 -10.00 3.99 -28.70
CA LEU A 189 -8.85 3.28 -28.17
C LEU A 189 -9.27 2.36 -27.03
N PRO A 190 -8.53 1.28 -26.76
CA PRO A 190 -8.73 0.56 -25.51
C PRO A 190 -8.51 1.50 -24.31
N LEU A 191 -9.54 1.65 -23.47
CA LEU A 191 -9.46 2.45 -22.24
C LEU A 191 -8.96 1.57 -21.09
N LEU A 192 -7.82 1.93 -20.52
CA LEU A 192 -7.22 1.18 -19.43
C LEU A 192 -7.78 1.70 -18.09
N HIS A 193 -8.27 0.80 -17.25
CA HIS A 193 -8.95 1.14 -16.01
C HIS A 193 -8.16 0.74 -14.77
N GLN A 194 -8.17 1.57 -13.75
CA GLN A 194 -7.76 1.20 -12.40
C GLN A 194 -8.97 0.60 -11.67
N VAL A 195 -8.79 -0.60 -11.06
CA VAL A 195 -9.88 -1.40 -10.46
C VAL A 195 -10.73 -0.60 -9.47
N ASN A 196 -10.12 0.22 -8.62
CA ASN A 196 -10.83 1.02 -7.61
C ASN A 196 -11.34 2.37 -8.12
N ARG A 197 -11.15 2.67 -9.43
CA ARG A 197 -11.52 3.93 -10.09
C ARG A 197 -12.36 3.68 -11.34
N HIS A 198 -13.25 2.71 -11.28
CA HIS A 198 -14.01 2.23 -12.44
C HIS A 198 -14.83 3.31 -13.16
N ALA A 199 -15.26 4.39 -12.48
CA ALA A 199 -15.99 5.50 -13.10
C ALA A 199 -15.11 6.67 -13.56
N ALA A 200 -13.76 6.52 -13.51
CA ALA A 200 -12.86 7.63 -13.80
C ALA A 200 -12.97 8.12 -15.25
N TRP A 201 -12.98 7.22 -16.23
CA TRP A 201 -13.14 7.56 -17.63
C TRP A 201 -14.50 8.19 -17.93
N GLN A 202 -15.59 7.67 -17.35
CA GLN A 202 -16.92 8.26 -17.50
C GLN A 202 -16.91 9.72 -17.02
N ARG A 203 -16.39 9.99 -15.83
CA ARG A 203 -16.29 11.35 -15.30
C ARG A 203 -15.41 12.26 -16.15
N TRP A 204 -14.34 11.72 -16.70
CA TRP A 204 -13.45 12.49 -17.57
C TRP A 204 -14.14 12.89 -18.88
N PHE A 205 -14.85 11.96 -19.54
CA PHE A 205 -15.63 12.26 -20.73
C PHE A 205 -16.76 13.26 -20.45
N GLU A 206 -17.47 13.09 -19.33
CA GLU A 206 -18.49 14.05 -18.89
C GLU A 206 -17.90 15.45 -18.70
N ALA A 207 -16.74 15.57 -18.03
CA ALA A 207 -16.03 16.83 -17.84
C ALA A 207 -15.53 17.43 -19.16
N ALA A 208 -15.19 16.60 -20.15
CA ALA A 208 -14.85 17.02 -21.51
C ALA A 208 -16.06 17.34 -22.39
N GLY A 209 -17.30 17.29 -21.84
CA GLY A 209 -18.54 17.55 -22.58
C GLY A 209 -18.93 16.42 -23.54
N VAL A 210 -18.35 15.25 -23.42
CA VAL A 210 -18.59 14.08 -24.28
C VAL A 210 -19.65 13.19 -23.65
N LYS A 211 -20.68 12.85 -24.42
CA LYS A 211 -21.78 11.93 -24.04
C LYS A 211 -21.84 10.75 -25.01
N ASP A 212 -22.53 9.71 -24.62
CA ASP A 212 -22.82 8.54 -25.46
C ASP A 212 -21.58 7.84 -26.00
N VAL A 213 -20.61 7.60 -25.10
CA VAL A 213 -19.42 6.78 -25.34
C VAL A 213 -19.36 5.62 -24.36
N ASP A 214 -18.82 4.49 -24.81
CA ASP A 214 -18.52 3.37 -23.88
C ASP A 214 -17.25 3.69 -23.10
N ALA A 215 -17.44 4.26 -21.91
CA ALA A 215 -16.37 4.63 -21.00
C ALA A 215 -16.08 3.54 -19.94
N MET A 216 -16.71 2.36 -20.03
CA MET A 216 -16.64 1.32 -19.01
C MET A 216 -15.91 0.06 -19.49
N SER A 217 -15.79 -0.12 -20.80
CA SER A 217 -15.11 -1.25 -21.41
C SER A 217 -13.60 -1.08 -21.41
N GLY A 218 -12.87 -2.17 -21.23
CA GLY A 218 -11.43 -2.20 -21.37
C GLY A 218 -10.72 -2.99 -20.26
N PRO A 219 -9.40 -3.20 -20.41
CA PRO A 219 -8.58 -3.91 -19.44
C PRO A 219 -8.53 -3.20 -18.08
N ARG A 220 -8.46 -3.99 -17.01
CA ARG A 220 -8.42 -3.48 -15.63
C ARG A 220 -7.13 -3.87 -14.95
N PHE A 221 -6.55 -2.91 -14.23
CA PHE A 221 -5.28 -3.07 -13.51
C PHE A 221 -5.45 -2.60 -12.06
N ASP A 222 -4.76 -3.25 -11.16
CA ASP A 222 -4.88 -2.96 -9.73
C ASP A 222 -4.10 -1.70 -9.32
N LEU A 223 -2.97 -1.42 -9.96
CA LEU A 223 -2.08 -0.32 -9.61
C LEU A 223 -1.96 0.70 -10.75
N PHE A 224 -1.85 1.99 -10.41
CA PHE A 224 -1.53 3.04 -11.40
C PHE A 224 -0.18 2.82 -12.09
N SER A 225 0.80 2.22 -11.42
CA SER A 225 2.07 1.85 -12.07
C SER A 225 1.87 0.87 -13.22
N MET A 226 0.98 -0.12 -13.06
CA MET A 226 0.64 -1.06 -14.14
C MET A 226 -0.07 -0.35 -15.30
N LEU A 227 -0.94 0.65 -15.01
CA LEU A 227 -1.58 1.46 -16.04
C LEU A 227 -0.57 2.28 -16.85
N VAL A 228 0.40 2.90 -16.17
CA VAL A 228 1.46 3.66 -16.81
C VAL A 228 2.28 2.74 -17.74
N GLU A 229 2.72 1.59 -17.25
CA GLU A 229 3.46 0.61 -18.05
C GLU A 229 2.64 0.09 -19.24
N ALA A 230 1.36 -0.22 -19.04
CA ALA A 230 0.47 -0.67 -20.10
C ALA A 230 0.28 0.41 -21.19
N ALA A 231 0.16 1.68 -20.78
CA ALA A 231 0.08 2.79 -21.72
C ALA A 231 1.40 3.00 -22.49
N CYS A 232 2.55 2.87 -21.83
CA CYS A 232 3.88 2.90 -22.48
C CYS A 232 4.02 1.77 -23.52
N ALA A 233 3.53 0.57 -23.18
CA ALA A 233 3.52 -0.59 -24.08
C ALA A 233 2.52 -0.46 -25.25
N GLY A 234 1.74 0.63 -25.32
CA GLY A 234 0.79 0.88 -26.40
C GLY A 234 -0.52 0.08 -26.28
N LEU A 235 -0.83 -0.49 -25.11
CA LEU A 235 -2.04 -1.29 -24.92
C LEU A 235 -3.33 -0.46 -24.94
N GLY A 236 -3.24 0.88 -24.80
CA GLY A 236 -4.39 1.77 -24.80
C GLY A 236 -4.10 3.11 -24.16
N ALA A 237 -5.16 3.90 -23.94
CA ALA A 237 -5.11 5.15 -23.19
C ALA A 237 -5.42 4.87 -21.71
N ALA A 238 -4.62 5.44 -20.80
CA ALA A 238 -4.81 5.35 -19.36
C ALA A 238 -5.19 6.70 -18.78
N LEU A 239 -6.04 6.72 -17.75
CA LEU A 239 -6.33 7.92 -16.97
C LEU A 239 -5.59 7.78 -15.62
N VAL A 240 -4.58 8.61 -15.40
CA VAL A 240 -3.67 8.50 -14.26
C VAL A 240 -3.43 9.86 -13.59
N PRO A 241 -3.15 9.89 -12.27
CA PRO A 241 -2.66 11.10 -11.65
C PRO A 241 -1.38 11.59 -12.34
N ARG A 242 -1.36 12.84 -12.80
CA ARG A 242 -0.26 13.43 -13.60
C ARG A 242 1.11 13.17 -12.97
N PHE A 243 1.24 13.32 -11.65
CA PHE A 243 2.52 13.17 -10.95
C PHE A 243 3.07 11.73 -10.95
N LEU A 244 2.23 10.75 -11.20
CA LEU A 244 2.66 9.34 -11.27
C LEU A 244 3.24 8.96 -12.63
N ALA A 245 3.09 9.81 -13.65
CA ALA A 245 3.58 9.58 -15.00
C ALA A 245 4.62 10.63 -15.46
N LEU A 246 5.17 11.46 -14.54
CA LEU A 246 6.07 12.55 -14.88
C LEU A 246 7.30 12.07 -15.64
N SER A 247 7.96 11.01 -15.21
CA SER A 247 9.16 10.47 -15.86
C SER A 247 8.90 10.05 -17.30
N GLU A 248 7.76 9.41 -17.55
CA GLU A 248 7.37 8.94 -18.89
C GLU A 248 6.91 10.09 -19.79
N LEU A 249 6.32 11.13 -19.21
CA LEU A 249 5.97 12.36 -19.92
C LEU A 249 7.21 13.17 -20.28
N GLU A 250 8.15 13.34 -19.37
CA GLU A 250 9.42 14.05 -19.60
C GLU A 250 10.31 13.33 -20.61
N SER A 251 10.36 12.00 -20.58
CA SER A 251 11.10 11.19 -21.55
C SER A 251 10.42 11.03 -22.90
N GLY A 252 9.16 11.48 -23.04
CA GLY A 252 8.35 11.33 -24.26
C GLY A 252 7.87 9.91 -24.53
N GLN A 253 7.98 8.99 -23.58
CA GLN A 253 7.38 7.65 -23.68
C GLN A 253 5.85 7.71 -23.62
N LEU A 254 5.33 8.68 -22.87
CA LEU A 254 3.90 9.00 -22.83
C LEU A 254 3.69 10.45 -23.24
N ILE A 255 2.50 10.71 -23.79
CA ILE A 255 1.98 12.05 -24.06
C ILE A 255 0.61 12.20 -23.46
N ILE A 256 0.21 13.43 -23.20
CA ILE A 256 -1.14 13.82 -22.81
C ILE A 256 -1.88 14.27 -24.07
N PRO A 257 -2.78 13.47 -24.64
CA PRO A 257 -3.47 13.82 -25.89
C PRO A 257 -4.40 15.04 -25.73
N PHE A 258 -4.98 15.20 -24.54
CA PHE A 258 -5.84 16.32 -24.21
C PHE A 258 -5.53 16.76 -22.76
N ASP A 259 -5.04 17.97 -22.60
CA ASP A 259 -4.74 18.53 -21.27
C ASP A 259 -6.01 19.07 -20.60
N LEU A 260 -6.90 18.15 -20.27
CA LEU A 260 -8.14 18.35 -19.54
C LEU A 260 -8.09 17.58 -18.23
N PRO A 261 -7.48 18.14 -17.19
CA PRO A 261 -7.32 17.41 -15.93
C PRO A 261 -8.64 17.22 -15.19
N LEU A 262 -8.93 15.97 -14.80
CA LEU A 262 -10.02 15.66 -13.90
C LEU A 262 -9.51 15.84 -12.46
N ARG A 263 -10.01 16.89 -11.80
CA ARG A 263 -9.65 17.19 -10.40
C ARG A 263 -10.54 16.43 -9.44
N SER A 264 -9.94 15.93 -8.37
CA SER A 264 -10.63 15.28 -7.26
C SER A 264 -10.78 16.24 -6.08
N GLU A 265 -11.90 16.12 -5.35
CA GLU A 265 -12.07 16.76 -4.04
C GLU A 265 -11.24 16.06 -2.94
N MET A 266 -10.82 14.83 -3.20
CA MET A 266 -9.93 14.06 -2.33
C MET A 266 -8.48 14.37 -2.66
N GLY A 267 -7.60 14.11 -1.68
CA GLY A 267 -6.16 14.38 -1.81
C GLY A 267 -5.30 13.31 -1.15
N TYR A 268 -4.01 13.53 -1.27
CA TYR A 268 -2.99 12.75 -0.57
C TYR A 268 -2.72 13.36 0.78
N HIS A 269 -2.68 12.53 1.82
CA HIS A 269 -2.53 12.96 3.21
C HIS A 269 -1.48 12.13 3.91
N LEU A 270 -0.65 12.78 4.73
CA LEU A 270 0.11 12.13 5.79
C LEU A 270 -0.76 12.07 7.04
N VAL A 271 -0.90 10.88 7.63
CA VAL A 271 -1.64 10.69 8.88
C VAL A 271 -0.79 9.94 9.90
N TYR A 272 -0.94 10.27 11.17
CA TYR A 272 -0.30 9.57 12.29
C TYR A 272 -1.17 9.66 13.54
N PRO A 273 -0.98 8.78 14.56
CA PRO A 273 -1.82 8.71 15.75
C PRO A 273 -1.93 10.04 16.49
N ASP A 274 -3.09 10.28 17.13
CA ASP A 274 -3.28 11.33 18.11
C ASP A 274 -3.51 10.69 19.50
N PRO A 275 -2.63 10.87 20.51
CA PRO A 275 -1.38 11.66 20.45
C PRO A 275 -0.29 11.02 19.58
N PRO A 276 0.61 11.85 19.00
CA PRO A 276 1.69 11.32 18.16
C PRO A 276 2.63 10.41 18.94
N SER A 277 3.22 9.44 18.23
CA SER A 277 4.23 8.59 18.83
C SER A 277 5.44 9.41 19.29
N ALA A 278 6.09 8.96 20.37
CA ALA A 278 7.31 9.61 20.89
C ALA A 278 8.55 9.39 19.99
N ASN A 279 8.36 8.89 18.76
CA ASN A 279 9.43 8.64 17.82
C ASN A 279 9.98 9.95 17.21
N PRO A 280 11.24 10.34 17.48
CA PRO A 280 11.80 11.59 16.95
C PRO A 280 11.90 11.59 15.41
N ALA A 281 12.01 10.40 14.78
CA ALA A 281 12.07 10.26 13.34
C ALA A 281 10.76 10.69 12.68
N LEU A 282 9.61 10.47 13.34
CA LEU A 282 8.30 10.88 12.82
C LEU A 282 8.23 12.38 12.60
N ARG A 283 8.64 13.18 13.58
CA ARG A 283 8.62 14.65 13.47
C ARG A 283 9.49 15.14 12.32
N ARG A 284 10.75 14.67 12.24
CA ARG A 284 11.68 15.07 11.17
C ARG A 284 11.16 14.66 9.80
N PHE A 285 10.58 13.46 9.68
CA PHE A 285 9.98 12.99 8.45
C PHE A 285 8.75 13.82 8.06
N THR A 286 7.89 14.14 9.01
CA THR A 286 6.71 14.98 8.80
C THR A 286 7.10 16.36 8.27
N ASP A 287 8.03 17.04 8.95
CA ASP A 287 8.49 18.37 8.55
C ASP A 287 9.09 18.37 7.14
N TRP A 288 9.93 17.36 6.84
CA TRP A 288 10.51 17.19 5.51
C TRP A 288 9.45 16.88 4.44
N LEU A 289 8.53 15.95 4.70
CA LEU A 289 7.53 15.55 3.72
C LEU A 289 6.57 16.69 3.38
N LEU A 290 6.19 17.50 4.38
CA LEU A 290 5.35 18.67 4.17
C LEU A 290 6.07 19.75 3.35
N ALA A 291 7.38 19.93 3.55
CA ALA A 291 8.21 20.82 2.72
C ALA A 291 8.31 20.33 1.26
N GLU A 292 8.51 19.02 1.05
CA GLU A 292 8.52 18.41 -0.30
C GLU A 292 7.15 18.56 -0.99
N ALA A 293 6.07 18.35 -0.26
CA ALA A 293 4.73 18.54 -0.79
C ALA A 293 4.43 20.00 -1.14
N ALA A 294 4.88 20.96 -0.32
CA ALA A 294 4.77 22.38 -0.61
C ALA A 294 5.57 22.78 -1.85
N ALA A 295 6.80 22.29 -1.98
CA ALA A 295 7.62 22.51 -3.17
C ALA A 295 6.97 21.92 -4.43
N TYR A 296 6.37 20.74 -4.32
CA TYR A 296 5.64 20.12 -5.44
C TYR A 296 4.42 20.96 -5.87
N ARG A 297 3.67 21.54 -4.94
CA ARG A 297 2.53 22.44 -5.25
C ARG A 297 2.95 23.79 -5.85
N GLY A 298 4.25 24.12 -5.77
CA GLY A 298 4.74 25.44 -6.13
C GLY A 298 4.45 26.51 -5.07
N ASP A 299 4.18 26.10 -3.82
CA ASP A 299 3.97 27.00 -2.70
C ASP A 299 5.31 27.73 -2.39
N PRO A 300 5.29 29.03 -2.01
CA PRO A 300 6.49 29.73 -1.57
C PRO A 300 7.08 29.02 -0.35
N LYS A 301 8.40 28.81 -0.33
CA LYS A 301 9.08 28.20 0.82
C LYS A 301 8.70 28.96 2.08
N PRO A 302 8.30 28.29 3.18
CA PRO A 302 8.10 28.97 4.44
C PRO A 302 9.39 29.72 4.79
N VAL A 303 9.24 31.01 5.07
CA VAL A 303 10.36 31.83 5.57
C VAL A 303 10.80 31.20 6.87
N SER A 304 11.95 30.52 6.88
CA SER A 304 12.55 30.07 8.12
C SER A 304 12.74 31.31 8.98
N GLU A 305 12.07 31.37 10.14
CA GLU A 305 12.45 32.34 11.17
C GLU A 305 13.95 32.13 11.40
N ARG A 306 14.73 33.05 10.87
CA ARG A 306 16.15 33.15 11.22
C ARG A 306 16.17 33.46 12.71
N ALA A 307 16.70 32.51 13.45
CA ALA A 307 17.00 32.71 14.86
C ALA A 307 17.66 34.05 15.06
N ALA A 308 17.03 34.88 15.86
CA ALA A 308 17.66 36.02 16.52
C ALA A 308 18.39 35.48 17.76
#